data_61b1f98ac5ed598a632c23c5b29c1fd1
#
_entry.id   61b1f98ac5ed598a632c23c5b29c1fd1
#
_cell.length_a   1.000
_cell.length_b   1.000
_cell.length_c   1.000
_cell.angle_alpha   90.00
_cell.angle_beta   90.00
_cell.angle_gamma   90.00
#
_symmetry.space_group_name_H-M   'P 1'
#
loop_
_entity.id
_entity.type
_entity.pdbx_description
1 polymer ?
#
loop_
_entity_poly.entity_id
_entity_poly.type
_entity_poly.pdbx_seq_one_letter_code
_entity_poly.pdbx_strand_id
1 'polypeptide(L)'
;MAKVDLARRAEIGREKRARTRAQIVEAGATLLGGRTHEAVTVDALVEAAGVAKGTFYYHFKGIGELAAAVGAGLSQSLDELLTPARLERPDPVDRLSFAFIKFLEKASADTDWARLVIQSSQSPIEFGMGVRANLKADIEEAIAQGRVSVRDVELAADIAIGIWLEVTRGIIERGPRPGTTGQALDATLRALGLSQR
;
A
#
# COMPACT_ATOMS: atom_id res chain seq x y z
N MET A 1 -0.38 -12.93 44.60
CA MET A 1 0.69 -13.38 43.66
C MET A 1 0.15 -14.12 42.42
N ALA A 2 -0.81 -15.05 42.54
CA ALA A 2 -1.33 -15.83 41.37
C ALA A 2 -1.95 -15.01 40.22
N LYS A 3 -2.60 -13.88 40.51
CA LYS A 3 -3.28 -13.03 39.49
C LYS A 3 -2.30 -12.28 38.59
N VAL A 4 -1.11 -11.92 39.10
CA VAL A 4 -0.04 -11.27 38.35
C VAL A 4 0.63 -12.25 37.38
N ASP A 5 0.79 -13.51 37.77
CA ASP A 5 1.38 -14.56 36.93
C ASP A 5 0.47 -14.92 35.73
N LEU A 6 -0.84 -14.98 35.91
CA LEU A 6 -1.81 -15.21 34.83
C LEU A 6 -1.84 -14.09 33.80
N ALA A 7 -1.76 -12.82 34.24
CA ALA A 7 -1.71 -11.68 33.34
C ALA A 7 -0.41 -11.69 32.50
N ARG A 8 0.73 -11.97 33.12
CA ARG A 8 2.03 -12.08 32.45
C ARG A 8 2.07 -13.23 31.44
N ARG A 9 1.50 -14.40 31.79
CA ARG A 9 1.41 -15.53 30.84
C ARG A 9 0.50 -15.22 29.65
N ALA A 10 -0.61 -14.50 29.87
CA ALA A 10 -1.51 -14.07 28.81
C ALA A 10 -0.82 -13.03 27.87
N GLU A 11 0.01 -12.16 28.43
CA GLU A 11 0.80 -11.19 27.67
C GLU A 11 1.86 -11.87 26.82
N ILE A 12 2.68 -12.74 27.39
CA ILE A 12 3.65 -13.57 26.65
C ILE A 12 2.96 -14.36 25.54
N GLY A 13 1.78 -14.90 25.80
CA GLY A 13 0.98 -15.62 24.80
C GLY A 13 0.51 -14.73 23.65
N ARG A 14 0.14 -13.47 23.94
CA ARG A 14 -0.22 -12.48 22.90
C ARG A 14 0.98 -12.07 22.06
N GLU A 15 2.10 -11.77 22.71
CA GLU A 15 3.35 -11.40 22.02
C GLU A 15 3.84 -12.53 21.10
N LYS A 16 3.84 -13.78 21.58
CA LYS A 16 4.19 -14.94 20.76
C LYS A 16 3.28 -15.08 19.54
N ARG A 17 1.97 -14.91 19.71
CA ARG A 17 1.02 -14.96 18.60
C ARG A 17 1.26 -13.83 17.59
N ALA A 18 1.46 -12.60 18.07
CA ALA A 18 1.76 -11.45 17.22
C ALA A 18 3.04 -11.65 16.41
N ARG A 19 4.11 -12.15 17.06
CA ARG A 19 5.38 -12.47 16.42
C ARG A 19 5.23 -13.55 15.34
N THR A 20 4.52 -14.63 15.62
CA THR A 20 4.27 -15.69 14.63
C THR A 20 3.46 -15.18 13.46
N ARG A 21 2.43 -14.34 13.71
CA ARG A 21 1.64 -13.71 12.64
C ARG A 21 2.51 -12.81 11.76
N ALA A 22 3.36 -11.97 12.36
CA ALA A 22 4.29 -11.11 11.62
C ALA A 22 5.26 -11.93 10.76
N GLN A 23 5.79 -13.03 11.28
CA GLN A 23 6.68 -13.96 10.57
C GLN A 23 6.01 -14.57 9.33
N ILE A 24 4.72 -14.96 9.42
CA ILE A 24 3.95 -15.48 8.29
C ILE A 24 3.69 -14.36 7.26
N VAL A 25 3.39 -13.13 7.70
CA VAL A 25 3.19 -11.96 6.82
C VAL A 25 4.46 -11.63 6.06
N GLU A 26 5.62 -11.65 6.71
CA GLU A 26 6.92 -11.39 6.08
C GLU A 26 7.27 -12.44 5.01
N ALA A 27 7.09 -13.73 5.33
CA ALA A 27 7.25 -14.80 4.34
C ALA A 27 6.26 -14.64 3.17
N GLY A 28 5.02 -14.27 3.47
CA GLY A 28 4.00 -13.97 2.47
C GLY A 28 4.39 -12.82 1.56
N ALA A 29 4.91 -11.72 2.11
CA ALA A 29 5.39 -10.58 1.35
C ALA A 29 6.51 -10.99 0.37
N THR A 30 7.49 -11.77 0.84
CA THR A 30 8.60 -12.26 0.00
C THR A 30 8.10 -13.13 -1.16
N LEU A 31 7.21 -14.09 -0.88
CA LEU A 31 6.72 -15.01 -1.90
C LEU A 31 5.76 -14.34 -2.89
N LEU A 32 4.88 -13.48 -2.41
CA LEU A 32 3.93 -12.74 -3.26
C LEU A 32 4.66 -11.70 -4.13
N GLY A 33 5.71 -11.03 -3.63
CA GLY A 33 6.51 -10.09 -4.42
C GLY A 33 7.30 -10.73 -5.56
N GLY A 34 7.77 -11.97 -5.37
CA GLY A 34 8.57 -12.68 -6.36
C GLY A 34 7.78 -13.51 -7.37
N ARG A 35 6.47 -13.77 -7.15
CA ARG A 35 5.65 -14.68 -7.96
C ARG A 35 4.26 -14.12 -8.20
N THR A 36 3.54 -14.68 -9.20
CA THR A 36 2.12 -14.42 -9.33
C THR A 36 1.35 -15.03 -8.15
N HIS A 37 0.28 -14.37 -7.70
CA HIS A 37 -0.54 -14.82 -6.57
C HIS A 37 -1.02 -16.28 -6.71
N GLU A 38 -1.31 -16.73 -7.92
CA GLU A 38 -1.75 -18.08 -8.23
C GLU A 38 -0.65 -19.14 -8.04
N ALA A 39 0.62 -18.76 -8.12
CA ALA A 39 1.76 -19.64 -7.94
C ALA A 39 2.17 -19.86 -6.47
N VAL A 40 1.60 -19.10 -5.52
CA VAL A 40 1.89 -19.22 -4.08
C VAL A 40 0.97 -20.24 -3.44
N THR A 41 1.54 -21.24 -2.76
CA THR A 41 0.79 -22.27 -2.03
C THR A 41 0.99 -22.16 -0.53
N VAL A 42 0.03 -22.68 0.26
CA VAL A 42 0.17 -22.71 1.73
C VAL A 42 1.40 -23.50 2.15
N ASP A 43 1.75 -24.57 1.42
CA ASP A 43 2.92 -25.38 1.75
C ASP A 43 4.23 -24.59 1.55
N ALA A 44 4.37 -23.83 0.47
CA ALA A 44 5.50 -22.93 0.28
C ALA A 44 5.56 -21.81 1.34
N LEU A 45 4.39 -21.29 1.75
CA LEU A 45 4.31 -20.26 2.78
C LEU A 45 4.75 -20.77 4.15
N VAL A 46 4.30 -21.94 4.57
CA VAL A 46 4.66 -22.48 5.89
C VAL A 46 6.12 -22.91 5.94
N GLU A 47 6.66 -23.42 4.85
CA GLU A 47 8.09 -23.72 4.69
C GLU A 47 8.92 -22.43 4.82
N ALA A 48 8.59 -21.38 4.06
CA ALA A 48 9.29 -20.10 4.10
C ALA A 48 9.18 -19.40 5.46
N ALA A 49 8.01 -19.50 6.12
CA ALA A 49 7.77 -18.94 7.45
C ALA A 49 8.36 -19.80 8.59
N GLY A 50 8.79 -21.04 8.33
CA GLY A 50 9.26 -21.95 9.36
C GLY A 50 8.18 -22.32 10.39
N VAL A 51 6.91 -22.44 9.98
CA VAL A 51 5.78 -22.76 10.87
C VAL A 51 5.04 -24.01 10.40
N ALA A 52 4.31 -24.66 11.31
CA ALA A 52 3.43 -25.77 10.93
C ALA A 52 2.18 -25.28 10.17
N LYS A 53 1.63 -26.11 9.27
CA LYS A 53 0.42 -25.80 8.50
C LYS A 53 -0.80 -25.45 9.39
N GLY A 54 -0.94 -26.13 10.53
CA GLY A 54 -1.96 -25.80 11.52
C GLY A 54 -1.77 -24.41 12.14
N THR A 55 -0.51 -23.96 12.31
CA THR A 55 -0.21 -22.60 12.79
C THR A 55 -0.60 -21.55 11.78
N PHE A 56 -0.40 -21.80 10.48
CA PHE A 56 -0.88 -20.92 9.42
C PHE A 56 -2.40 -20.75 9.49
N TYR A 57 -3.16 -21.86 9.52
CA TYR A 57 -4.61 -21.81 9.57
C TYR A 57 -5.20 -21.25 10.87
N TYR A 58 -4.42 -21.25 11.95
CA TYR A 58 -4.78 -20.52 13.17
C TYR A 58 -4.79 -18.99 12.96
N HIS A 59 -3.92 -18.47 12.10
CA HIS A 59 -3.76 -17.04 11.85
C HIS A 59 -4.48 -16.53 10.62
N PHE A 60 -4.64 -17.35 9.57
CA PHE A 60 -5.19 -16.97 8.27
C PHE A 60 -6.07 -18.08 7.70
N LYS A 61 -7.24 -17.73 7.20
CA LYS A 61 -8.16 -18.70 6.55
C LYS A 61 -7.62 -19.22 5.22
N GLY A 62 -6.69 -18.49 4.59
CA GLY A 62 -6.08 -18.85 3.32
C GLY A 62 -5.17 -17.74 2.81
N ILE A 63 -4.62 -17.95 1.60
CA ILE A 63 -3.67 -17.04 0.96
C ILE A 63 -4.28 -15.64 0.74
N GLY A 64 -5.57 -15.56 0.42
CA GLY A 64 -6.26 -14.27 0.21
C GLY A 64 -6.26 -13.39 1.46
N GLU A 65 -6.50 -13.96 2.65
CA GLU A 65 -6.43 -13.20 3.91
C GLU A 65 -5.01 -12.79 4.26
N LEU A 66 -4.02 -13.64 3.96
CA LEU A 66 -2.61 -13.28 4.10
C LEU A 66 -2.24 -12.15 3.14
N ALA A 67 -2.64 -12.23 1.87
CA ALA A 67 -2.37 -11.19 0.87
C ALA A 67 -2.98 -9.84 1.29
N ALA A 68 -4.20 -9.85 1.84
CA ALA A 68 -4.83 -8.65 2.41
C ALA A 68 -4.01 -8.07 3.57
N ALA A 69 -3.53 -8.93 4.49
CA ALA A 69 -2.68 -8.48 5.60
C ALA A 69 -1.32 -7.92 5.15
N VAL A 70 -0.72 -8.50 4.11
CA VAL A 70 0.49 -7.96 3.45
C VAL A 70 0.19 -6.58 2.85
N GLY A 71 -0.92 -6.46 2.12
CA GLY A 71 -1.35 -5.19 1.51
C GLY A 71 -1.60 -4.08 2.54
N ALA A 72 -2.26 -4.42 3.66
CA ALA A 72 -2.48 -3.48 4.76
C ALA A 72 -1.15 -3.00 5.37
N GLY A 73 -0.19 -3.89 5.59
CA GLY A 73 1.14 -3.53 6.08
C GLY A 73 1.92 -2.63 5.12
N LEU A 74 1.82 -2.90 3.81
CA LEU A 74 2.43 -2.04 2.77
C LEU A 74 1.82 -0.64 2.77
N SER A 75 0.49 -0.55 2.85
CA SER A 75 -0.23 0.73 2.90
C SER A 75 0.15 1.54 4.12
N GLN A 76 0.20 0.91 5.29
CA GLN A 76 0.61 1.56 6.54
C GLN A 76 2.06 2.05 6.46
N SER A 77 2.99 1.23 6.01
CA SER A 77 4.41 1.62 5.88
C SER A 77 4.59 2.78 4.89
N LEU A 78 3.81 2.82 3.82
CA LEU A 78 3.82 3.92 2.87
C LEU A 78 3.25 5.21 3.49
N ASP A 79 2.16 5.10 4.23
CA ASP A 79 1.55 6.25 4.92
C ASP A 79 2.49 6.83 5.98
N GLU A 80 3.11 5.99 6.80
CA GLU A 80 4.11 6.40 7.79
C GLU A 80 5.33 7.09 7.14
N LEU A 81 5.75 6.63 5.96
CA LEU A 81 6.86 7.24 5.21
C LEU A 81 6.48 8.61 4.63
N LEU A 82 5.28 8.74 4.08
CA LEU A 82 4.87 9.92 3.30
C LEU A 82 4.20 10.99 4.14
N THR A 83 3.42 10.61 5.16
CA THR A 83 2.56 11.56 5.90
C THR A 83 3.33 12.68 6.58
N PRO A 84 4.45 12.48 7.31
CA PRO A 84 5.16 13.58 7.95
C PRO A 84 5.59 14.66 6.94
N ALA A 85 6.30 14.24 5.87
CA ALA A 85 6.79 15.18 4.85
C ALA A 85 5.65 15.78 4.01
N ARG A 86 4.51 15.09 3.86
CA ARG A 86 3.31 15.60 3.21
C ARG A 86 2.67 16.71 4.04
N LEU A 87 2.54 16.55 5.35
CA LEU A 87 1.92 17.52 6.25
C LEU A 87 2.73 18.80 6.42
N GLU A 88 4.03 18.78 6.15
CA GLU A 88 4.88 19.98 6.09
C GLU A 88 4.58 20.90 4.88
N ARG A 89 3.78 20.43 3.91
CA ARG A 89 3.42 21.14 2.69
C ARG A 89 2.06 21.83 2.86
N PRO A 90 2.00 23.16 2.81
CA PRO A 90 0.73 23.88 2.98
C PRO A 90 -0.19 23.75 1.75
N ASP A 91 0.36 23.63 0.55
CA ASP A 91 -0.42 23.52 -0.70
C ASP A 91 -0.89 22.09 -0.92
N PRO A 92 -2.20 21.83 -1.05
CA PRO A 92 -2.74 20.50 -1.27
C PRO A 92 -2.30 19.87 -2.60
N VAL A 93 -2.05 20.67 -3.65
CA VAL A 93 -1.54 20.17 -4.93
C VAL A 93 -0.09 19.72 -4.79
N ASP A 94 0.71 20.42 -3.98
CA ASP A 94 2.08 20.01 -3.67
C ASP A 94 2.11 18.71 -2.84
N ARG A 95 1.17 18.53 -1.90
CA ARG A 95 1.03 17.29 -1.12
C ARG A 95 0.73 16.10 -2.02
N LEU A 96 -0.25 16.27 -2.91
CA LEU A 96 -0.65 15.27 -3.90
C LEU A 96 0.52 14.91 -4.83
N SER A 97 1.19 15.93 -5.37
CA SER A 97 2.33 15.78 -6.28
C SER A 97 3.49 15.06 -5.60
N PHE A 98 3.81 15.45 -4.37
CA PHE A 98 4.86 14.81 -3.57
C PHE A 98 4.58 13.32 -3.34
N ALA A 99 3.37 12.97 -2.88
CA ALA A 99 3.00 11.59 -2.63
C ALA A 99 3.05 10.75 -3.92
N PHE A 100 2.55 11.30 -5.04
CA PHE A 100 2.57 10.66 -6.35
C PHE A 100 4.00 10.36 -6.83
N ILE A 101 4.88 11.36 -6.75
CA ILE A 101 6.29 11.22 -7.16
C ILE A 101 6.99 10.18 -6.29
N LYS A 102 6.89 10.30 -4.96
CA LYS A 102 7.60 9.42 -4.02
C LYS A 102 7.20 7.97 -4.15
N PHE A 103 5.94 7.71 -4.44
CA PHE A 103 5.49 6.35 -4.70
C PHE A 103 6.12 5.78 -5.98
N LEU A 104 6.09 6.50 -7.09
CA LEU A 104 6.67 6.01 -8.34
C LEU A 104 8.19 5.90 -8.29
N GLU A 105 8.86 6.76 -7.52
CA GLU A 105 10.29 6.62 -7.20
C GLU A 105 10.57 5.30 -6.46
N LYS A 106 9.76 4.99 -5.43
CA LYS A 106 9.90 3.73 -4.71
C LYS A 106 9.57 2.53 -5.59
N ALA A 107 8.52 2.59 -6.39
CA ALA A 107 8.17 1.52 -7.34
C ALA A 107 9.29 1.26 -8.37
N SER A 108 9.98 2.32 -8.79
CA SER A 108 11.11 2.23 -9.72
C SER A 108 12.37 1.66 -9.08
N ALA A 109 12.59 1.94 -7.80
CA ALA A 109 13.74 1.45 -7.05
C ALA A 109 13.57 0.01 -6.53
N ASP A 110 12.31 -0.43 -6.32
CA ASP A 110 11.97 -1.69 -5.67
C ASP A 110 10.79 -2.35 -6.42
N THR A 111 11.13 -3.13 -7.45
CA THR A 111 10.12 -3.79 -8.30
C THR A 111 9.37 -4.92 -7.60
N ASP A 112 9.94 -5.53 -6.57
CA ASP A 112 9.25 -6.56 -5.79
C ASP A 112 8.18 -5.91 -4.90
N TRP A 113 8.49 -4.79 -4.29
CA TRP A 113 7.51 -3.95 -3.62
C TRP A 113 6.41 -3.48 -4.58
N ALA A 114 6.77 -3.03 -5.79
CA ALA A 114 5.80 -2.61 -6.81
C ALA A 114 4.84 -3.75 -7.20
N ARG A 115 5.34 -4.99 -7.36
CA ARG A 115 4.50 -6.19 -7.60
C ARG A 115 3.53 -6.44 -6.46
N LEU A 116 4.01 -6.37 -5.20
CA LEU A 116 3.15 -6.52 -4.03
C LEU A 116 2.03 -5.50 -4.01
N VAL A 117 2.32 -4.24 -4.35
CA VAL A 117 1.31 -3.19 -4.47
C VAL A 117 0.25 -3.54 -5.51
N ILE A 118 0.67 -3.93 -6.72
CA ILE A 118 -0.26 -4.29 -7.79
C ILE A 118 -1.11 -5.50 -7.41
N GLN A 119 -0.54 -6.52 -6.79
CA GLN A 119 -1.28 -7.70 -6.34
C GLN A 119 -2.27 -7.36 -5.23
N SER A 120 -1.85 -6.54 -4.26
CA SER A 120 -2.70 -6.12 -3.14
C SER A 120 -3.83 -5.19 -3.59
N SER A 121 -3.65 -4.42 -4.65
CA SER A 121 -4.67 -3.51 -5.20
C SER A 121 -5.86 -4.25 -5.83
N GLN A 122 -5.74 -5.54 -6.11
CA GLN A 122 -6.85 -6.38 -6.61
C GLN A 122 -7.82 -6.80 -5.49
N SER A 123 -7.45 -6.65 -4.23
CA SER A 123 -8.33 -6.89 -3.08
C SER A 123 -9.05 -5.60 -2.71
N PRO A 124 -10.41 -5.56 -2.77
CA PRO A 124 -11.15 -4.29 -2.61
C PRO A 124 -11.16 -3.73 -1.18
N ILE A 125 -10.63 -4.43 -0.19
CA ILE A 125 -10.98 -4.15 1.21
C ILE A 125 -9.89 -3.44 2.02
N GLU A 126 -8.61 -3.52 1.69
CA GLU A 126 -7.57 -3.06 2.64
C GLU A 126 -6.39 -2.29 2.04
N PHE A 127 -6.03 -2.52 0.77
CA PHE A 127 -4.92 -1.79 0.19
C PHE A 127 -5.31 -0.35 -0.16
N GLY A 128 -4.56 0.59 0.39
CA GLY A 128 -4.68 2.00 -0.01
C GLY A 128 -5.78 2.79 0.70
N MET A 129 -6.47 2.26 1.73
CA MET A 129 -7.48 3.05 2.45
C MET A 129 -6.91 4.35 3.02
N GLY A 130 -5.74 4.33 3.66
CA GLY A 130 -5.07 5.53 4.15
C GLY A 130 -4.61 6.44 3.00
N VAL A 131 -4.01 5.86 1.96
CA VAL A 131 -3.57 6.59 0.76
C VAL A 131 -4.76 7.24 0.06
N ARG A 132 -5.87 6.52 -0.13
CA ARG A 132 -7.11 7.06 -0.72
C ARG A 132 -7.70 8.17 0.14
N ALA A 133 -7.76 7.99 1.45
CA ALA A 133 -8.30 9.00 2.37
C ALA A 133 -7.47 10.29 2.33
N ASN A 134 -6.15 10.18 2.35
CA ASN A 134 -5.24 11.32 2.24
C ASN A 134 -5.38 12.02 0.88
N LEU A 135 -5.44 11.25 -0.21
CA LEU A 135 -5.62 11.77 -1.56
C LEU A 135 -6.94 12.54 -1.69
N LYS A 136 -8.04 11.98 -1.18
CA LYS A 136 -9.35 12.66 -1.19
C LYS A 136 -9.34 13.95 -0.40
N ALA A 137 -8.75 13.95 0.80
CA ALA A 137 -8.63 15.15 1.63
C ALA A 137 -7.84 16.25 0.91
N ASP A 138 -6.74 15.91 0.22
CA ASP A 138 -5.95 16.87 -0.55
C ASP A 138 -6.74 17.39 -1.77
N ILE A 139 -7.53 16.54 -2.45
CA ILE A 139 -8.40 16.95 -3.57
C ILE A 139 -9.50 17.89 -3.07
N GLU A 140 -10.18 17.56 -1.97
CA GLU A 140 -11.23 18.39 -1.37
C GLU A 140 -10.71 19.78 -0.97
N GLU A 141 -9.52 19.82 -0.36
CA GLU A 141 -8.88 21.07 0.00
C GLU A 141 -8.47 21.88 -1.25
N ALA A 142 -7.94 21.22 -2.28
CA ALA A 142 -7.59 21.85 -3.54
C ALA A 142 -8.81 22.43 -4.28
N ILE A 143 -9.97 21.75 -4.21
CA ILE A 143 -11.26 22.28 -4.71
C ILE A 143 -11.67 23.52 -3.92
N ALA A 144 -11.63 23.45 -2.59
CA ALA A 144 -12.00 24.57 -1.72
C ALA A 144 -11.13 25.82 -1.95
N GLN A 145 -9.87 25.62 -2.33
CA GLN A 145 -8.93 26.69 -2.70
C GLN A 145 -9.01 27.12 -4.17
N GLY A 146 -9.92 26.54 -4.98
CA GLY A 146 -10.07 26.83 -6.41
C GLY A 146 -8.86 26.41 -7.26
N ARG A 147 -8.04 25.45 -6.76
CA ARG A 147 -6.81 24.95 -7.44
C ARG A 147 -7.13 23.89 -8.48
N VAL A 148 -8.17 23.09 -8.25
CA VAL A 148 -8.67 22.06 -9.18
C VAL A 148 -10.18 22.23 -9.38
N SER A 149 -10.69 21.74 -10.52
CA SER A 149 -12.09 21.96 -10.92
C SER A 149 -12.93 20.69 -11.06
N VAL A 150 -12.43 19.56 -10.54
CA VAL A 150 -13.18 18.30 -10.51
C VAL A 150 -14.42 18.41 -9.62
N ARG A 151 -15.53 17.77 -10.04
CA ARG A 151 -16.81 17.80 -9.30
C ARG A 151 -17.02 16.59 -8.39
N ASP A 152 -16.50 15.45 -8.80
CA ASP A 152 -16.63 14.16 -8.11
C ASP A 152 -15.27 13.76 -7.55
N VAL A 153 -15.12 13.88 -6.22
CA VAL A 153 -13.87 13.57 -5.51
C VAL A 153 -13.55 12.08 -5.55
N GLU A 154 -14.56 11.20 -5.51
CA GLU A 154 -14.35 9.75 -5.61
C GLU A 154 -13.81 9.38 -6.98
N LEU A 155 -14.43 9.88 -8.04
CA LEU A 155 -13.96 9.67 -9.43
C LEU A 155 -12.56 10.26 -9.63
N ALA A 156 -12.28 11.43 -9.06
CA ALA A 156 -10.97 12.05 -9.12
C ALA A 156 -9.89 11.18 -8.47
N ALA A 157 -10.19 10.60 -7.30
CA ALA A 157 -9.31 9.68 -6.63
C ALA A 157 -9.11 8.38 -7.45
N ASP A 158 -10.18 7.85 -8.05
CA ASP A 158 -10.11 6.67 -8.92
C ASP A 158 -9.21 6.92 -10.13
N ILE A 159 -9.33 8.08 -10.79
CA ILE A 159 -8.48 8.47 -11.92
C ILE A 159 -7.01 8.54 -11.49
N ALA A 160 -6.71 9.25 -10.40
CA ALA A 160 -5.34 9.41 -9.90
C ALA A 160 -4.71 8.07 -9.54
N ILE A 161 -5.44 7.22 -8.80
CA ILE A 161 -4.99 5.88 -8.41
C ILE A 161 -4.86 4.98 -9.64
N GLY A 162 -5.78 5.07 -10.62
CA GLY A 162 -5.73 4.28 -11.85
C GLY A 162 -4.50 4.60 -12.69
N ILE A 163 -4.16 5.88 -12.88
CA ILE A 163 -2.94 6.30 -13.58
C ILE A 163 -1.71 5.76 -12.84
N TRP A 164 -1.69 5.90 -11.54
CA TRP A 164 -0.60 5.48 -10.68
C TRP A 164 -0.33 3.96 -10.74
N LEU A 165 -1.37 3.14 -10.62
CA LEU A 165 -1.26 1.69 -10.72
C LEU A 165 -0.82 1.25 -12.13
N GLU A 166 -1.33 1.89 -13.18
CA GLU A 166 -0.97 1.52 -14.56
C GLU A 166 0.48 1.90 -14.90
N VAL A 167 0.96 3.07 -14.42
CA VAL A 167 2.37 3.44 -14.54
C VAL A 167 3.25 2.45 -13.78
N THR A 168 2.82 2.00 -12.60
CA THR A 168 3.53 0.99 -11.81
C THR A 168 3.60 -0.35 -12.54
N ARG A 169 2.52 -0.82 -13.18
CA ARG A 169 2.56 -2.01 -14.05
C ARG A 169 3.57 -1.85 -15.17
N GLY A 170 3.57 -0.68 -15.81
CA GLY A 170 4.56 -0.36 -16.85
C GLY A 170 6.00 -0.39 -16.36
N ILE A 171 6.28 0.04 -15.13
CA ILE A 171 7.61 -0.06 -14.50
C ILE A 171 8.00 -1.53 -14.28
N ILE A 172 7.08 -2.36 -13.81
CA ILE A 172 7.33 -3.79 -13.59
C ILE A 172 7.63 -4.52 -14.90
N GLU A 173 6.88 -4.24 -15.96
CA GLU A 173 6.95 -4.96 -17.23
C GLU A 173 8.11 -4.50 -18.12
N ARG A 174 8.38 -3.20 -18.16
CA ARG A 174 9.29 -2.57 -19.14
C ARG A 174 10.49 -1.87 -18.51
N GLY A 175 10.55 -1.84 -17.17
CA GLY A 175 11.50 -1.04 -16.41
C GLY A 175 11.13 0.46 -16.32
N PRO A 176 11.78 1.17 -15.39
CA PRO A 176 11.59 2.61 -15.24
C PRO A 176 12.17 3.36 -16.46
N ARG A 177 11.43 4.36 -16.95
CA ARG A 177 11.86 5.20 -18.09
C ARG A 177 12.02 6.65 -17.66
N PRO A 178 13.06 7.36 -18.09
CA PRO A 178 13.27 8.76 -17.77
C PRO A 178 12.04 9.63 -18.13
N GLY A 179 11.65 10.51 -17.22
CA GLY A 179 10.55 11.45 -17.44
C GLY A 179 9.14 10.87 -17.24
N THR A 180 8.99 9.55 -17.11
CA THR A 180 7.64 8.92 -16.97
C THR A 180 6.90 9.45 -15.74
N THR A 181 7.56 9.58 -14.60
CA THR A 181 6.94 10.08 -13.35
C THR A 181 6.38 11.49 -13.53
N GLY A 182 7.16 12.41 -14.12
CA GLY A 182 6.69 13.79 -14.38
C GLY A 182 5.53 13.83 -15.35
N GLN A 183 5.59 13.08 -16.46
CA GLN A 183 4.53 13.03 -17.46
C GLN A 183 3.23 12.43 -16.87
N ALA A 184 3.35 11.40 -16.02
CA ALA A 184 2.21 10.80 -15.35
C ALA A 184 1.57 11.76 -14.32
N LEU A 185 2.40 12.49 -13.57
CA LEU A 185 1.91 13.53 -12.65
C LEU A 185 1.18 14.63 -13.43
N ASP A 186 1.77 15.16 -14.50
CA ASP A 186 1.14 16.19 -15.33
C ASP A 186 -0.20 15.72 -15.93
N ALA A 187 -0.28 14.46 -16.37
CA ALA A 187 -1.53 13.87 -16.85
C ALA A 187 -2.59 13.80 -15.74
N THR A 188 -2.18 13.38 -14.53
CA THR A 188 -3.06 13.32 -13.35
C THR A 188 -3.57 14.70 -12.98
N LEU A 189 -2.71 15.70 -12.88
CA LEU A 189 -3.10 17.07 -12.52
C LEU A 189 -4.03 17.68 -13.57
N ARG A 190 -3.79 17.44 -14.86
CA ARG A 190 -4.73 17.87 -15.93
C ARG A 190 -6.07 17.17 -15.82
N ALA A 191 -6.11 15.87 -15.51
CA ALA A 191 -7.34 15.12 -15.33
C ALA A 191 -8.17 15.64 -14.13
N LEU A 192 -7.49 16.15 -13.10
CA LEU A 192 -8.12 16.81 -11.94
C LEU A 192 -8.54 18.26 -12.23
N GLY A 193 -8.27 18.77 -13.44
CA GLY A 193 -8.63 20.12 -13.84
C GLY A 193 -7.78 21.18 -13.11
N LEU A 194 -6.48 20.90 -12.93
CA LEU A 194 -5.56 21.91 -12.36
C LEU A 194 -5.59 23.17 -13.21
N SER A 195 -5.96 24.29 -12.61
CA SER A 195 -5.93 25.60 -13.24
C SER A 195 -4.49 26.03 -13.49
N GLN A 196 -4.08 26.16 -14.74
CA GLN A 196 -2.83 26.85 -15.07
C GLN A 196 -3.02 28.33 -14.74
N ARG A 197 -2.20 28.83 -13.79
CA ARG A 197 -2.07 30.28 -13.56
C ARG A 197 -1.04 30.87 -14.50
#